data_1a704237ce8a21ef61b559471230e1b2
#
_entry.id   1a704237ce8a21ef61b559471230e1b2
#
_cell.length_a   1.000
_cell.length_b   1.000
_cell.length_c   1.000
_cell.angle_alpha   90.00
_cell.angle_beta   90.00
_cell.angle_gamma   90.00
#
_symmetry.space_group_name_H-M   'P 1'
#
loop_
_entity.id
_entity.type
_entity.pdbx_description
1 polymer ?
#
loop_
_entity_poly.entity_id
_entity_poly.type
_entity_poly.pdbx_seq_one_letter_code
_entity_poly.pdbx_strand_id
1 'polypeptide(L)'
;TAGLHPSSRLVSTGTIEADEALADKLGVAVGAPLLRMQRVRLIEGEPASIETAHVNLSLCPSLIEHDFECESLYDVLLKEGGVRVEHGREHISISRLNAEEAELLQQEEGTPVFYESTIELDKDMRFVEHCKSVILPTKFRFADNGEENGMRSVAGEQWLKQ
;
A
#
# COMPACT_ATOMS: atom_id res chain seq x y z
N THR A 1 -22.52 -8.37 -13.38
CA THR A 1 -21.59 -8.58 -12.27
C THR A 1 -21.38 -7.27 -11.56
N ALA A 2 -22.01 -7.12 -10.42
CA ALA A 2 -21.76 -5.98 -9.56
C ALA A 2 -20.30 -6.03 -9.11
N GLY A 3 -19.44 -5.28 -9.77
CA GLY A 3 -18.07 -5.07 -9.31
C GLY A 3 -18.13 -4.38 -7.95
N LEU A 4 -17.28 -4.81 -7.02
CA LEU A 4 -17.08 -4.11 -5.78
C LEU A 4 -16.54 -2.70 -6.11
N HIS A 5 -17.11 -1.67 -5.50
CA HIS A 5 -16.67 -0.28 -5.73
C HIS A 5 -15.64 0.12 -4.67
N PRO A 6 -14.33 0.02 -5.00
CA PRO A 6 -13.29 0.46 -4.08
C PRO A 6 -13.20 1.98 -4.03
N SER A 7 -12.93 2.51 -2.86
CA SER A 7 -12.60 3.90 -2.63
C SER A 7 -11.55 4.01 -1.53
N SER A 8 -11.03 5.19 -1.33
CA SER A 8 -10.01 5.45 -0.31
C SER A 8 -10.35 6.67 0.51
N ARG A 9 -10.02 6.62 1.78
CA ARG A 9 -10.04 7.78 2.67
C ARG A 9 -8.62 8.02 3.17
N LEU A 10 -8.11 9.21 2.93
CA LEU A 10 -6.79 9.61 3.40
C LEU A 10 -6.84 9.87 4.91
N VAL A 11 -6.02 9.17 5.67
CA VAL A 11 -5.89 9.37 7.12
C VAL A 11 -4.81 10.40 7.41
N SER A 12 -3.65 10.25 6.80
CA SER A 12 -2.51 11.18 6.95
C SER A 12 -1.59 11.10 5.75
N THR A 13 -0.92 12.20 5.47
CA THR A 13 0.13 12.28 4.45
C THR A 13 1.17 13.31 4.84
N GLY A 14 2.40 13.13 4.43
CA GLY A 14 3.47 14.08 4.67
C GLY A 14 4.82 13.58 4.17
N THR A 15 5.76 14.50 4.08
CA THR A 15 7.14 14.18 3.74
C THR A 15 7.91 13.88 5.01
N ILE A 16 8.68 12.80 4.98
CA ILE A 16 9.60 12.42 6.05
C ILE A 16 11.00 12.18 5.48
N GLU A 17 11.99 12.19 6.32
CA GLU A 17 13.35 11.76 5.98
C GLU A 17 13.59 10.36 6.55
N ALA A 18 14.26 9.50 5.77
CA ALA A 18 14.58 8.16 6.23
C ALA A 18 15.59 8.21 7.38
N ASP A 19 15.20 7.70 8.54
CA ASP A 19 16.15 7.44 9.63
C ASP A 19 17.02 6.22 9.32
N GLU A 20 17.97 5.88 10.19
CA GLU A 20 18.88 4.76 9.98
C GLU A 20 18.13 3.42 9.77
N ALA A 21 17.11 3.16 10.59
CA ALA A 21 16.35 1.91 10.52
C ALA A 21 15.55 1.80 9.22
N LEU A 22 14.90 2.89 8.84
CA LEU A 22 14.11 2.93 7.61
C LEU A 22 15.01 2.92 6.37
N ALA A 23 16.12 3.64 6.41
CA ALA A 23 17.11 3.65 5.33
C ALA A 23 17.68 2.24 5.06
N ASP A 24 18.02 1.53 6.10
CA ASP A 24 18.52 0.14 6.01
C ASP A 24 17.44 -0.79 5.43
N LYS A 25 16.22 -0.69 5.96
CA LYS A 25 15.09 -1.51 5.52
C LYS A 25 14.75 -1.30 4.04
N LEU A 26 14.77 -0.05 3.57
CA LEU A 26 14.35 0.30 2.22
C LEU A 26 15.50 0.34 1.21
N GLY A 27 16.74 0.23 1.65
CA GLY A 27 17.90 0.34 0.76
C GLY A 27 18.10 1.74 0.19
N VAL A 28 17.79 2.77 0.97
CA VAL A 28 18.00 4.17 0.62
C VAL A 28 19.02 4.82 1.55
N ALA A 29 19.49 6.02 1.21
CA ALA A 29 20.39 6.76 2.09
C ALA A 29 19.64 7.29 3.32
N VAL A 30 20.36 7.41 4.44
CA VAL A 30 19.84 8.15 5.61
C VAL A 30 19.56 9.59 5.19
N GLY A 31 18.39 10.10 5.57
CA GLY A 31 17.93 11.43 5.16
C GLY A 31 17.23 11.49 3.81
N ALA A 32 17.11 10.36 3.11
CA ALA A 32 16.39 10.30 1.84
C ALA A 32 14.93 10.76 2.01
N PRO A 33 14.42 11.65 1.13
CA PRO A 33 13.05 12.14 1.23
C PRO A 33 12.05 11.07 0.80
N LEU A 34 11.06 10.85 1.64
CA LEU A 34 9.98 9.88 1.42
C LEU A 34 8.64 10.58 1.58
N LEU A 35 7.69 10.24 0.72
CA LEU A 35 6.28 10.51 0.97
C LEU A 35 5.75 9.39 1.86
N ARG A 36 5.22 9.74 3.03
CA ARG A 36 4.48 8.80 3.87
C ARG A 36 3.00 9.11 3.76
N MET A 37 2.19 8.13 3.45
CA MET A 37 0.75 8.30 3.50
C MET A 37 0.07 7.06 4.09
N GLN A 38 -1.01 7.31 4.81
CA GLN A 38 -1.87 6.28 5.36
C GLN A 38 -3.28 6.48 4.84
N ARG A 39 -3.86 5.40 4.31
CA ARG A 39 -5.21 5.39 3.77
C ARG A 39 -6.00 4.24 4.35
N VAL A 40 -7.29 4.45 4.56
CA VAL A 40 -8.26 3.37 4.75
C VAL A 40 -8.88 3.07 3.40
N ARG A 41 -8.77 1.83 2.97
CA ARG A 41 -9.44 1.36 1.77
C ARG A 41 -10.84 0.91 2.13
N LEU A 42 -11.79 1.34 1.33
CA LEU A 42 -13.21 1.06 1.51
C LEU A 42 -13.71 0.17 0.37
N ILE A 43 -14.59 -0.76 0.70
CA ILE A 43 -15.34 -1.56 -0.27
C ILE A 43 -16.81 -1.32 0.01
N GLU A 44 -17.55 -0.84 -0.97
CA GLU A 44 -18.96 -0.46 -0.82
C GLU A 44 -19.19 0.49 0.37
N GLY A 45 -18.25 1.42 0.57
CA GLY A 45 -18.28 2.40 1.66
C GLY A 45 -17.86 1.87 3.04
N GLU A 46 -17.53 0.58 3.16
CA GLU A 46 -17.12 -0.02 4.41
C GLU A 46 -15.59 -0.19 4.49
N PRO A 47 -14.96 0.11 5.64
CA PRO A 47 -13.54 -0.12 5.83
C PRO A 47 -13.14 -1.57 5.59
N ALA A 48 -12.11 -1.80 4.80
CA ALA A 48 -11.63 -3.12 4.44
C ALA A 48 -10.16 -3.34 4.78
N SER A 49 -9.33 -2.30 4.65
CA SER A 49 -7.92 -2.38 4.99
C SER A 49 -7.34 -1.01 5.32
N ILE A 50 -6.20 -1.03 6.01
CA ILE A 50 -5.36 0.16 6.25
C ILE A 50 -4.07 -0.04 5.46
N GLU A 51 -3.73 0.91 4.62
CA GLU A 51 -2.45 0.94 3.89
C GLU A 51 -1.59 2.07 4.40
N THR A 52 -0.33 1.75 4.74
CA THR A 52 0.69 2.74 5.08
C THR A 52 1.82 2.60 4.08
N ALA A 53 1.98 3.61 3.23
CA ALA A 53 2.96 3.64 2.15
C ALA A 53 4.11 4.60 2.44
N HIS A 54 5.31 4.20 2.03
CA HIS A 54 6.50 5.07 1.94
C HIS A 54 6.95 5.04 0.50
N VAL A 55 7.01 6.20 -0.14
CA VAL A 55 7.33 6.34 -1.58
C VAL A 55 8.57 7.19 -1.74
N ASN A 56 9.46 6.78 -2.62
CA ASN A 56 10.72 7.47 -2.88
C ASN A 56 10.48 8.79 -3.64
N LEU A 57 10.53 9.91 -2.92
CA LEU A 57 10.36 11.23 -3.53
C LEU A 57 11.50 11.63 -4.46
N SER A 58 12.69 11.05 -4.32
CA SER A 58 13.81 11.34 -5.23
C SER A 58 13.51 10.93 -6.67
N LEU A 59 12.67 9.90 -6.86
CA LEU A 59 12.27 9.45 -8.19
C LEU A 59 11.14 10.28 -8.81
N CYS A 60 10.31 10.90 -7.99
CA CYS A 60 9.17 11.70 -8.45
C CYS A 60 8.82 12.76 -7.38
N PRO A 61 9.56 13.88 -7.32
CA PRO A 61 9.34 14.91 -6.30
C PRO A 61 7.95 15.54 -6.32
N SER A 62 7.29 15.55 -7.49
CA SER A 62 5.96 16.14 -7.66
C SER A 62 4.84 15.37 -6.97
N LEU A 63 5.10 14.19 -6.42
CA LEU A 63 4.09 13.42 -5.68
C LEU A 63 3.44 14.20 -4.54
N ILE A 64 4.18 15.14 -3.94
CA ILE A 64 3.65 15.96 -2.83
C ILE A 64 2.53 16.92 -3.26
N GLU A 65 2.37 17.16 -4.56
CA GLU A 65 1.35 18.06 -5.12
C GLU A 65 0.04 17.35 -5.45
N HIS A 66 -0.02 16.03 -5.28
CA HIS A 66 -1.16 15.21 -5.68
C HIS A 66 -2.02 14.78 -4.48
N ASP A 67 -3.29 14.55 -4.77
CA ASP A 67 -4.28 14.03 -3.81
C ASP A 67 -4.53 12.54 -4.08
N PHE A 68 -3.88 11.68 -3.31
CA PHE A 68 -4.01 10.23 -3.44
C PHE A 68 -5.25 9.64 -2.77
N GLU A 69 -6.19 10.47 -2.32
CA GLU A 69 -7.54 10.02 -2.06
C GLU A 69 -8.29 9.77 -3.39
N CYS A 70 -7.99 10.58 -4.40
CA CYS A 70 -8.65 10.57 -5.69
C CYS A 70 -7.79 10.04 -6.85
N GLU A 71 -6.47 10.19 -6.77
CA GLU A 71 -5.53 9.86 -7.85
C GLU A 71 -4.81 8.54 -7.61
N SER A 72 -4.40 7.87 -8.69
CA SER A 72 -3.58 6.67 -8.64
C SER A 72 -2.11 7.02 -8.48
N LEU A 73 -1.47 6.50 -7.42
CA LEU A 73 -0.06 6.68 -7.17
C LEU A 73 0.82 6.20 -8.35
N TYR A 74 0.54 5.01 -8.87
CA TYR A 74 1.35 4.44 -9.96
C TYR A 74 1.17 5.19 -11.28
N ASP A 75 -0.01 5.74 -11.54
CA ASP A 75 -0.24 6.58 -12.72
C ASP A 75 0.58 7.86 -12.66
N VAL A 76 0.63 8.51 -11.49
CA VAL A 76 1.43 9.73 -11.30
C VAL A 76 2.92 9.41 -11.40
N LEU A 77 3.38 8.34 -10.76
CA LEU A 77 4.78 7.88 -10.85
C LEU A 77 5.20 7.66 -12.31
N LEU A 78 4.35 7.04 -13.10
CA LEU A 78 4.63 6.78 -14.51
C LEU A 78 4.60 8.06 -15.34
N LYS A 79 3.56 8.87 -15.21
CA LYS A 79 3.35 10.06 -16.03
C LYS A 79 4.32 11.18 -15.75
N GLU A 80 4.63 11.42 -14.46
CA GLU A 80 5.46 12.56 -14.07
C GLU A 80 6.89 12.18 -13.74
N GLY A 81 7.12 10.98 -13.21
CA GLY A 81 8.45 10.50 -12.84
C GLY A 81 9.08 9.57 -13.88
N GLY A 82 8.31 9.05 -14.83
CA GLY A 82 8.78 8.00 -15.72
C GLY A 82 9.12 6.71 -14.98
N VAL A 83 8.57 6.53 -13.77
CA VAL A 83 8.87 5.42 -12.87
C VAL A 83 7.86 4.30 -13.08
N ARG A 84 8.37 3.11 -13.38
CA ARG A 84 7.57 1.90 -13.50
C ARG A 84 8.08 0.86 -12.52
N VAL A 85 7.17 0.29 -11.74
CA VAL A 85 7.48 -0.85 -10.87
C VAL A 85 7.66 -2.10 -11.73
N GLU A 86 8.78 -2.79 -11.56
CA GLU A 86 9.09 -4.02 -12.31
C GLU A 86 9.41 -5.21 -11.43
N HIS A 87 9.88 -4.98 -10.19
CA HIS A 87 10.23 -6.04 -9.25
C HIS A 87 9.52 -5.78 -7.92
N GLY A 88 8.97 -6.82 -7.34
CA GLY A 88 8.31 -6.73 -6.05
C GLY A 88 8.67 -7.88 -5.14
N ARG A 89 8.69 -7.60 -3.85
CA ARG A 89 8.77 -8.61 -2.79
C ARG A 89 7.55 -8.46 -1.91
N GLU A 90 6.90 -9.57 -1.63
CA GLU A 90 5.70 -9.60 -0.81
C GLU A 90 5.90 -10.55 0.36
N HIS A 91 5.45 -10.15 1.53
CA HIS A 91 5.39 -10.97 2.73
C HIS A 91 4.00 -10.86 3.34
N ILE A 92 3.35 -11.99 3.58
CA ILE A 92 2.03 -12.07 4.20
C ILE A 92 2.15 -12.85 5.50
N SER A 93 1.54 -12.33 6.55
CA SER A 93 1.43 -12.98 7.85
C SER A 93 0.08 -12.72 8.48
N ILE A 94 -0.17 -13.34 9.62
CA ILE A 94 -1.38 -13.13 10.41
C ILE A 94 -1.00 -12.26 11.61
N SER A 95 -1.83 -11.27 11.89
CA SER A 95 -1.68 -10.35 13.02
C SER A 95 -3.03 -10.12 13.68
N ARG A 96 -3.05 -9.26 14.68
CA ARG A 96 -4.26 -8.83 15.37
C ARG A 96 -4.31 -7.31 15.42
N LEU A 97 -5.52 -6.76 15.30
CA LEU A 97 -5.71 -5.31 15.37
C LEU A 97 -5.29 -4.77 16.73
N ASN A 98 -4.49 -3.72 16.73
CA ASN A 98 -4.29 -2.87 17.88
C ASN A 98 -5.47 -1.90 18.04
N ALA A 99 -5.50 -1.11 19.11
CA ALA A 99 -6.60 -0.18 19.40
C ALA A 99 -6.80 0.87 18.30
N GLU A 100 -5.72 1.44 17.78
CA GLU A 100 -5.76 2.46 16.71
C GLU A 100 -6.28 1.88 15.38
N GLU A 101 -5.76 0.74 14.99
CA GLU A 101 -6.20 0.03 13.78
C GLU A 101 -7.66 -0.39 13.87
N ALA A 102 -8.08 -0.89 15.04
CA ALA A 102 -9.46 -1.28 15.31
C ALA A 102 -10.43 -0.10 15.13
N GLU A 103 -10.05 1.06 15.63
CA GLU A 103 -10.85 2.28 15.48
C GLU A 103 -10.99 2.65 13.99
N LEU A 104 -9.88 2.66 13.24
CA LEU A 104 -9.89 2.99 11.81
C LEU A 104 -10.74 2.01 10.99
N LEU A 105 -10.73 0.73 11.34
CA LEU A 105 -11.48 -0.32 10.63
C LEU A 105 -12.86 -0.59 11.21
N GLN A 106 -13.26 0.11 12.26
CA GLN A 106 -14.55 -0.07 12.94
C GLN A 106 -14.74 -1.53 13.43
N GLN A 107 -13.71 -2.08 14.01
CA GLN A 107 -13.66 -3.44 14.54
C GLN A 107 -13.24 -3.44 16.01
N GLU A 108 -13.30 -4.59 16.64
CA GLU A 108 -12.79 -4.78 18.00
C GLU A 108 -11.27 -4.97 18.00
N GLU A 109 -10.60 -4.41 19.00
CA GLU A 109 -9.19 -4.68 19.26
C GLU A 109 -8.95 -6.19 19.40
N GLY A 110 -7.85 -6.68 18.84
CA GLY A 110 -7.52 -8.11 18.85
C GLY A 110 -8.15 -8.93 17.73
N THR A 111 -9.00 -8.33 16.88
CA THR A 111 -9.55 -9.02 15.71
C THR A 111 -8.41 -9.54 14.83
N PRO A 112 -8.42 -10.82 14.42
CA PRO A 112 -7.42 -11.38 13.51
C PRO A 112 -7.50 -10.73 12.13
N VAL A 113 -6.33 -10.41 11.58
CA VAL A 113 -6.19 -9.77 10.27
C VAL A 113 -5.04 -10.38 9.49
N PHE A 114 -5.05 -10.19 8.18
CA PHE A 114 -3.84 -10.37 7.38
C PHE A 114 -2.97 -9.12 7.47
N TYR A 115 -1.69 -9.34 7.60
CA TYR A 115 -0.66 -8.32 7.50
C TYR A 115 0.16 -8.59 6.24
N GLU A 116 0.17 -7.63 5.34
CA GLU A 116 0.92 -7.71 4.08
C GLU A 116 1.95 -6.60 4.04
N SER A 117 3.17 -6.94 3.63
CA SER A 117 4.24 -5.99 3.41
C SER A 117 4.81 -6.20 2.02
N THR A 118 4.83 -5.15 1.21
CA THR A 118 5.40 -5.18 -0.14
C THR A 118 6.52 -4.16 -0.26
N ILE A 119 7.57 -4.52 -1.00
CA ILE A 119 8.64 -3.61 -1.42
C ILE A 119 8.68 -3.67 -2.93
N GLU A 120 8.51 -2.52 -3.57
CA GLU A 120 8.48 -2.38 -5.02
C GLU A 120 9.73 -1.66 -5.50
N LEU A 121 10.34 -2.21 -6.55
CA LEU A 121 11.57 -1.70 -7.16
C LEU A 121 11.33 -1.41 -8.65
N ASP A 122 12.08 -0.49 -9.20
CA ASP A 122 12.07 -0.22 -10.64
C ASP A 122 12.98 -1.18 -11.44
N LYS A 123 13.10 -0.95 -12.75
CA LYS A 123 13.95 -1.76 -13.64
C LYS A 123 15.43 -1.80 -13.23
N ASP A 124 15.90 -0.73 -12.57
CA ASP A 124 17.28 -0.59 -12.11
C ASP A 124 17.46 -1.03 -10.66
N MET A 125 16.47 -1.74 -10.10
CA MET A 125 16.44 -2.20 -8.71
C MET A 125 16.46 -1.07 -7.69
N ARG A 126 16.04 0.14 -8.07
CA ARG A 126 15.89 1.26 -7.14
C ARG A 126 14.57 1.14 -6.39
N PHE A 127 14.62 1.45 -5.10
CA PHE A 127 13.42 1.48 -4.27
C PHE A 127 12.40 2.50 -4.79
N VAL A 128 11.15 2.07 -4.97
CA VAL A 128 10.02 2.91 -5.37
C VAL A 128 9.06 3.10 -4.23
N GLU A 129 8.51 2.01 -3.71
CA GLU A 129 7.48 2.05 -2.67
C GLU A 129 7.61 0.88 -1.70
N HIS A 130 7.33 1.14 -0.43
CA HIS A 130 7.04 0.13 0.58
C HIS A 130 5.63 0.36 1.10
N CYS A 131 4.79 -0.66 1.05
CA CYS A 131 3.44 -0.61 1.56
C CYS A 131 3.21 -1.69 2.61
N LYS A 132 2.67 -1.29 3.75
CA LYS A 132 2.13 -2.19 4.77
C LYS A 132 0.62 -2.14 4.70
N SER A 133 -0.03 -3.29 4.66
CA SER A 133 -1.47 -3.39 4.65
C SER A 133 -1.96 -4.26 5.80
N VAL A 134 -2.92 -3.75 6.55
CA VAL A 134 -3.67 -4.50 7.55
C VAL A 134 -5.04 -4.76 6.96
N ILE A 135 -5.40 -6.02 6.75
CA ILE A 135 -6.51 -6.40 5.89
C ILE A 135 -7.51 -7.24 6.67
N LEU A 136 -8.79 -6.84 6.63
CA LEU A 136 -9.87 -7.64 7.22
C LEU A 136 -10.16 -8.87 6.36
N PRO A 137 -10.02 -10.10 6.91
CA PRO A 137 -10.25 -11.32 6.14
C PRO A 137 -11.66 -11.44 5.59
N THR A 138 -12.65 -10.89 6.29
CA THR A 138 -14.07 -10.94 5.89
C THR A 138 -14.38 -10.12 4.65
N LYS A 139 -13.50 -9.17 4.29
CA LYS A 139 -13.61 -8.32 3.10
C LYS A 139 -12.73 -8.82 1.95
N PHE A 140 -11.99 -9.89 2.16
CA PHE A 140 -11.07 -10.45 1.19
C PHE A 140 -11.61 -11.75 0.62
N ARG A 141 -11.52 -11.89 -0.70
CA ARG A 141 -11.75 -13.16 -1.39
C ARG A 141 -10.51 -13.51 -2.17
N PHE A 142 -9.99 -14.70 -1.94
CA PHE A 142 -8.99 -15.29 -2.80
C PHE A 142 -9.73 -15.96 -3.96
N ALA A 143 -9.42 -15.58 -5.19
CA ALA A 143 -9.93 -16.29 -6.36
C ALA A 143 -8.82 -17.20 -6.89
N ASP A 144 -9.14 -18.46 -7.04
CA ASP A 144 -8.35 -19.38 -7.84
C ASP A 144 -8.69 -19.10 -9.32
N ASN A 145 -7.76 -18.48 -10.02
CA ASN A 145 -7.93 -18.20 -11.44
C ASN A 145 -7.49 -19.37 -12.34
N GLY A 146 -7.28 -20.55 -11.76
CA GLY A 146 -6.91 -21.75 -12.51
C GLY A 146 -5.55 -21.68 -13.21
N GLU A 147 -4.75 -20.70 -12.89
CA GLU A 147 -3.37 -20.61 -13.35
C GLU A 147 -2.41 -21.19 -12.32
N GLU A 148 -1.49 -22.00 -12.77
CA GLU A 148 -0.67 -22.93 -11.99
C GLU A 148 0.29 -22.30 -10.96
N ASN A 149 0.22 -21.03 -10.63
CA ASN A 149 1.17 -20.39 -9.74
C ASN A 149 0.54 -19.37 -8.77
N GLY A 150 -0.07 -19.91 -7.74
CA GLY A 150 -0.28 -19.16 -6.50
C GLY A 150 -1.65 -18.49 -6.36
N MET A 151 -2.16 -18.58 -5.15
CA MET A 151 -3.34 -17.84 -4.73
C MET A 151 -3.07 -16.33 -4.88
N ARG A 152 -3.75 -15.69 -5.81
CA ARG A 152 -3.74 -14.23 -5.93
C ARG A 152 -5.00 -13.67 -5.29
N SER A 153 -4.85 -12.69 -4.43
CA SER A 153 -5.99 -11.97 -3.89
C SER A 153 -6.60 -11.08 -4.97
N VAL A 154 -7.87 -11.29 -5.29
CA VAL A 154 -8.58 -10.49 -6.30
C VAL A 154 -8.64 -9.02 -5.89
N ALA A 155 -8.70 -8.75 -4.62
CA ALA A 155 -8.72 -7.38 -4.11
C ALA A 155 -7.33 -6.73 -4.19
N GLY A 156 -6.25 -7.47 -3.99
CA GLY A 156 -4.88 -6.95 -4.06
C GLY A 156 -4.49 -6.44 -5.43
N GLU A 157 -4.85 -7.15 -6.49
CA GLU A 157 -4.50 -6.71 -7.85
C GLU A 157 -5.24 -5.45 -8.30
N GLN A 158 -6.50 -5.29 -7.90
CA GLN A 158 -7.26 -4.09 -8.22
C GLN A 158 -6.79 -2.86 -7.44
N TRP A 159 -6.23 -3.08 -6.25
CA TRP A 159 -5.77 -1.98 -5.39
C TRP A 159 -4.34 -1.55 -5.67
N LEU A 160 -3.51 -2.45 -6.16
CA LEU A 160 -2.13 -2.14 -6.53
C LEU A 160 -2.04 -1.37 -7.87
N LYS A 161 -3.09 -1.40 -8.67
CA LYS A 161 -3.14 -0.71 -9.98
C LYS A 161 -3.86 0.63 -9.98
N GLN A 162 -4.38 1.03 -8.82
CA GLN A 162 -5.10 2.31 -8.69
C GLN A 162 -4.27 3.34 -7.90
#